data_dde772e41d9c7f6350685c1c86e3fe8c
#
_entry.id   dde772e41d9c7f6350685c1c86e3fe8c
#
_cell.length_a   1.000
_cell.length_b   1.000
_cell.length_c   1.000
_cell.angle_alpha   90.00
_cell.angle_beta   90.00
_cell.angle_gamma   90.00
#
_symmetry.space_group_name_H-M   'P 1'
#
loop_
_entity.id
_entity.type
_entity.pdbx_description
1 polymer ?
#
loop_
_entity_poly.entity_id
_entity_poly.type
_entity_poly.pdbx_seq_one_letter_code
_entity_poly.pdbx_strand_id
1 'polypeptide(L)'
;MRHQALAYLACPNCASPLAVHRVDREEGDHLMAGELACAVGGCRFSIRNGVPVLVRGKVDALKTETASRFAEEWTRWTDLRDYYETQFLGWVAPVTREDFAGRVVFEGGCGKGRHTDLVARFGAKDIVSVDLGESAFVAFQNTRHLPNAHVVLGDLTHPPVAPVFDLAFSVGVLHHMPLPEVGARSVASVVRAGGRLVYWVYGQENNEWITRFVDPIRRSITSKVPYRVLRTLSAAPAAVIWAAIKLLYRPRADGTVPAYLPYGRYFSSMHAFPYDELELIVFDQLVTPVAHYLSKGEVESWFNDAAFREVSVRWHNEMSWTVTATVQAVVAPPAPLRLVG
;
A
#
# COMPACT_ATOMS: atom_id res chain seq x y z
N MET A 1 -2.78 15.89 -11.76
CA MET A 1 -3.76 16.00 -10.65
C MET A 1 -4.94 16.86 -11.07
N ARG A 2 -6.12 16.67 -10.47
CA ARG A 2 -7.25 17.60 -10.62
C ARG A 2 -7.23 18.64 -9.51
N HIS A 3 -7.82 19.82 -9.76
CA HIS A 3 -7.97 20.88 -8.75
C HIS A 3 -8.71 20.39 -7.49
N GLN A 4 -9.68 19.49 -7.65
CA GLN A 4 -10.45 18.89 -6.55
C GLN A 4 -9.57 18.23 -5.49
N ALA A 5 -8.43 17.63 -5.86
CA ALA A 5 -7.49 17.01 -4.94
C ALA A 5 -6.98 17.97 -3.86
N LEU A 6 -6.89 19.29 -4.15
CA LEU A 6 -6.40 20.30 -3.21
C LEU A 6 -7.22 20.36 -1.91
N ALA A 7 -8.49 19.96 -1.95
CA ALA A 7 -9.34 19.91 -0.75
C ALA A 7 -8.83 18.90 0.31
N TYR A 8 -8.03 17.94 -0.11
CA TYR A 8 -7.50 16.86 0.73
C TYR A 8 -6.00 17.01 1.03
N LEU A 9 -5.27 17.78 0.21
CA LEU A 9 -3.81 17.87 0.31
C LEU A 9 -3.38 18.88 1.38
N ALA A 10 -2.30 18.53 2.06
CA ALA A 10 -1.64 19.38 3.05
C ALA A 10 -0.12 19.39 2.84
N CYS A 11 0.51 20.47 3.27
CA CYS A 11 1.96 20.60 3.25
C CYS A 11 2.61 19.57 4.18
N PRO A 12 3.49 18.68 3.69
CA PRO A 12 4.13 17.67 4.55
C PRO A 12 5.06 18.27 5.61
N ASN A 13 5.43 19.55 5.50
CA ASN A 13 6.31 20.22 6.46
C ASN A 13 5.54 20.86 7.62
N CYS A 14 4.35 21.42 7.37
CA CYS A 14 3.63 22.22 8.37
C CYS A 14 2.11 21.96 8.41
N ALA A 15 1.62 20.96 7.68
CA ALA A 15 0.21 20.55 7.58
C ALA A 15 -0.75 21.67 7.08
N SER A 16 -0.24 22.79 6.58
CA SER A 16 -1.07 23.88 6.03
C SER A 16 -1.65 23.50 4.65
N PRO A 17 -2.78 24.10 4.27
CA PRO A 17 -3.35 23.91 2.94
C PRO A 17 -2.36 24.27 1.81
N LEU A 18 -2.51 23.60 0.69
CA LEU A 18 -1.76 23.86 -0.54
C LEU A 18 -2.64 24.57 -1.57
N ALA A 19 -2.04 25.45 -2.35
CA ALA A 19 -2.68 26.12 -3.48
C ALA A 19 -1.83 25.98 -4.74
N VAL A 20 -2.43 26.08 -5.91
CA VAL A 20 -1.70 26.15 -7.17
C VAL A 20 -0.96 27.47 -7.23
N HIS A 21 0.37 27.42 -7.37
CA HIS A 21 1.20 28.58 -7.52
C HIS A 21 1.47 28.93 -8.98
N ARG A 22 1.77 27.91 -9.79
CA ARG A 22 2.05 28.05 -11.21
C ARG A 22 1.56 26.80 -11.96
N VAL A 23 1.01 27.07 -13.13
CA VAL A 23 0.62 26.02 -14.07
C VAL A 23 1.52 26.14 -15.30
N ASP A 24 2.23 25.05 -15.62
CA ASP A 24 3.12 24.98 -16.77
C ASP A 24 2.48 24.18 -17.92
N ARG A 25 1.65 23.16 -17.59
CA ARG A 25 0.93 22.33 -18.57
C ARG A 25 -0.33 21.73 -17.97
N GLU A 26 -1.40 21.75 -18.77
CA GLU A 26 -2.68 21.09 -18.49
C GLU A 26 -3.04 20.12 -19.63
N GLU A 27 -3.79 19.07 -19.29
CA GLU A 27 -4.42 18.14 -20.23
C GLU A 27 -5.83 17.82 -19.75
N GLY A 28 -6.86 18.36 -20.43
CA GLY A 28 -8.25 18.26 -19.98
C GLY A 28 -8.41 18.93 -18.60
N ASP A 29 -8.89 18.17 -17.62
CA ASP A 29 -9.08 18.61 -16.24
C ASP A 29 -7.86 18.35 -15.32
N HIS A 30 -6.73 17.93 -15.92
CA HIS A 30 -5.53 17.59 -15.16
C HIS A 30 -4.44 18.65 -15.28
N LEU A 31 -3.95 19.13 -14.15
CA LEU A 31 -2.67 19.81 -14.03
C LEU A 31 -1.56 18.78 -14.21
N MET A 32 -0.86 18.83 -15.36
CA MET A 32 0.19 17.87 -15.71
C MET A 32 1.57 18.31 -15.25
N ALA A 33 1.84 19.62 -15.28
CA ALA A 33 3.08 20.21 -14.78
C ALA A 33 2.79 21.56 -14.16
N GLY A 34 3.54 21.92 -13.12
CA GLY A 34 3.37 23.16 -12.37
C GLY A 34 3.94 23.09 -10.98
N GLU A 35 3.49 23.98 -10.14
CA GLU A 35 3.97 24.13 -8.76
C GLU A 35 2.81 24.42 -7.80
N LEU A 36 2.81 23.71 -6.67
CA LEU A 36 1.97 24.00 -5.51
C LEU A 36 2.74 24.83 -4.49
N ALA A 37 2.06 25.72 -3.80
CA ALA A 37 2.60 26.51 -2.70
C ALA A 37 1.86 26.25 -1.40
N CYS A 38 2.63 26.19 -0.31
CA CYS A 38 2.10 26.19 1.03
C CYS A 38 1.70 27.61 1.44
N ALA A 39 0.50 27.78 1.97
CA ALA A 39 -0.04 29.08 2.36
C ALA A 39 0.75 29.77 3.49
N VAL A 40 1.38 29.00 4.40
CA VAL A 40 2.03 29.54 5.62
C VAL A 40 3.55 29.44 5.56
N GLY A 41 4.10 28.28 5.23
CA GLY A 41 5.54 28.00 5.32
C GLY A 41 6.36 28.36 4.09
N GLY A 42 5.77 28.91 3.03
CA GLY A 42 6.46 29.25 1.78
C GLY A 42 7.03 28.04 1.02
N CYS A 43 6.69 26.81 1.43
CA CYS A 43 7.18 25.60 0.79
C CYS A 43 6.62 25.48 -0.63
N ARG A 44 7.43 24.95 -1.54
CA ARG A 44 7.08 24.73 -2.95
C ARG A 44 7.20 23.26 -3.28
N PHE A 45 6.25 22.76 -4.08
CA PHE A 45 6.17 21.37 -4.48
C PHE A 45 5.81 21.27 -5.96
N SER A 46 6.58 20.49 -6.71
CA SER A 46 6.32 20.32 -8.14
C SER A 46 5.15 19.38 -8.43
N ILE A 47 4.45 19.64 -9.51
CA ILE A 47 3.56 18.69 -10.16
C ILE A 47 4.34 18.11 -11.35
N ARG A 48 4.52 16.80 -11.41
CA ARG A 48 5.22 16.10 -12.49
C ARG A 48 4.29 15.05 -13.12
N ASN A 49 4.10 15.11 -14.43
CA ASN A 49 3.26 14.15 -15.17
C ASN A 49 1.88 13.90 -14.53
N GLY A 50 1.27 14.95 -13.98
CA GLY A 50 -0.04 14.88 -13.34
C GLY A 50 -0.04 14.43 -11.89
N VAL A 51 1.14 14.16 -11.29
CA VAL A 51 1.28 13.75 -9.88
C VAL A 51 1.97 14.84 -9.08
N PRO A 52 1.36 15.35 -8.00
CA PRO A 52 2.03 16.27 -7.07
C PRO A 52 3.07 15.50 -6.26
N VAL A 53 4.28 16.06 -6.16
CA VAL A 53 5.42 15.50 -5.44
C VAL A 53 5.52 16.21 -4.08
N LEU A 54 4.91 15.60 -3.07
CA LEU A 54 4.76 16.17 -1.73
C LEU A 54 5.60 15.41 -0.71
N VAL A 55 6.92 15.58 -0.80
CA VAL A 55 7.88 14.89 0.07
C VAL A 55 8.54 15.89 1.00
N ARG A 56 8.65 15.53 2.28
CA ARG A 56 9.30 16.33 3.30
C ARG A 56 10.82 16.12 3.28
N GLY A 57 11.58 17.15 2.88
CA GLY A 57 13.03 17.13 2.98
C GLY A 57 13.69 15.93 2.28
N LYS A 58 14.77 15.39 2.87
CA LYS A 58 15.45 14.20 2.38
C LYS A 58 14.84 12.95 2.99
N VAL A 59 14.35 12.05 2.16
CA VAL A 59 13.80 10.76 2.60
C VAL A 59 14.93 9.83 3.05
N ASP A 60 14.65 9.00 4.04
CA ASP A 60 15.54 7.95 4.51
C ASP A 60 15.99 7.03 3.35
N ALA A 61 17.29 6.66 3.34
CA ALA A 61 17.87 5.89 2.25
C ALA A 61 17.23 4.49 2.10
N LEU A 62 16.91 3.82 3.20
CA LEU A 62 16.31 2.49 3.18
C LEU A 62 14.87 2.53 2.65
N LYS A 63 14.10 3.57 3.02
CA LYS A 63 12.76 3.80 2.45
C LYS A 63 12.84 4.07 0.95
N THR A 64 13.80 4.92 0.54
CA THR A 64 14.00 5.25 -0.88
C THR A 64 14.38 4.02 -1.68
N GLU A 65 15.28 3.18 -1.16
CA GLU A 65 15.68 1.92 -1.80
C GLU A 65 14.49 0.97 -1.92
N THR A 66 13.75 0.75 -0.83
CA THR A 66 12.56 -0.10 -0.84
C THR A 66 11.53 0.40 -1.85
N ALA A 67 11.20 1.69 -1.84
CA ALA A 67 10.26 2.29 -2.79
C ALA A 67 10.74 2.18 -4.24
N SER A 68 12.05 2.34 -4.49
CA SER A 68 12.64 2.18 -5.82
C SER A 68 12.51 0.76 -6.35
N ARG A 69 12.74 -0.25 -5.50
CA ARG A 69 12.59 -1.66 -5.88
C ARG A 69 11.16 -2.01 -6.28
N PHE A 70 10.19 -1.55 -5.50
CA PHE A 70 8.78 -1.71 -5.87
C PHE A 70 8.40 -0.89 -7.11
N ALA A 71 8.96 0.30 -7.30
CA ALA A 71 8.69 1.10 -8.49
C ALA A 71 9.21 0.41 -9.77
N GLU A 72 10.38 -0.23 -9.75
CA GLU A 72 10.89 -1.05 -10.86
C GLU A 72 9.92 -2.20 -11.20
N GLU A 73 9.32 -2.81 -10.18
CA GLU A 73 8.31 -3.85 -10.32
C GLU A 73 7.04 -3.31 -10.98
N TRP A 74 6.43 -2.28 -10.40
CA TRP A 74 5.15 -1.74 -10.86
C TRP A 74 5.23 -1.03 -12.21
N THR A 75 6.40 -0.51 -12.62
CA THR A 75 6.59 0.01 -13.98
C THR A 75 6.58 -1.08 -15.05
N ARG A 76 6.77 -2.33 -14.66
CA ARG A 76 6.78 -3.47 -15.57
C ARG A 76 5.43 -4.18 -15.61
N TRP A 77 4.84 -4.48 -14.46
CA TRP A 77 3.52 -5.13 -14.35
C TRP A 77 2.44 -4.08 -14.13
N THR A 78 2.20 -3.27 -15.17
CA THR A 78 1.30 -2.13 -15.10
C THR A 78 -0.18 -2.51 -15.13
N ASP A 79 -0.52 -3.66 -15.73
CA ASP A 79 -1.91 -4.05 -16.00
C ASP A 79 -2.72 -4.23 -14.72
N LEU A 80 -3.97 -3.80 -14.77
CA LEU A 80 -5.00 -4.11 -13.80
C LEU A 80 -5.76 -5.38 -14.24
N ARG A 81 -6.06 -6.27 -13.30
CA ARG A 81 -6.66 -7.58 -13.54
C ARG A 81 -7.95 -7.75 -12.75
N ASP A 82 -8.91 -8.44 -13.32
CA ASP A 82 -10.25 -8.63 -12.72
C ASP A 82 -10.21 -9.36 -11.36
N TYR A 83 -9.29 -10.32 -11.18
CA TYR A 83 -9.17 -11.05 -9.92
C TYR A 83 -8.65 -10.21 -8.75
N TYR A 84 -8.09 -9.02 -9.00
CA TYR A 84 -7.64 -8.11 -7.93
C TYR A 84 -8.78 -7.67 -7.03
N GLU A 85 -10.01 -7.61 -7.53
CA GLU A 85 -11.15 -7.27 -6.72
C GLU A 85 -11.44 -8.32 -5.65
N THR A 86 -11.51 -9.59 -6.02
CA THR A 86 -11.72 -10.70 -5.07
C THR A 86 -10.59 -10.76 -4.05
N GLN A 87 -9.34 -10.55 -4.49
CA GLN A 87 -8.17 -10.54 -3.64
C GLN A 87 -8.23 -9.37 -2.64
N PHE A 88 -8.52 -8.16 -3.11
CA PHE A 88 -8.60 -6.97 -2.27
C PHE A 88 -9.71 -7.09 -1.21
N LEU A 89 -10.93 -7.47 -1.62
CA LEU A 89 -12.04 -7.67 -0.68
C LEU A 89 -11.74 -8.76 0.36
N GLY A 90 -11.00 -9.79 -0.01
CA GLY A 90 -10.49 -10.80 0.94
C GLY A 90 -9.54 -10.19 1.98
N TRP A 91 -8.60 -9.34 1.55
CA TRP A 91 -7.62 -8.71 2.43
C TRP A 91 -8.22 -7.67 3.37
N VAL A 92 -9.23 -6.92 2.92
CA VAL A 92 -9.86 -5.87 3.73
C VAL A 92 -11.08 -6.33 4.50
N ALA A 93 -11.53 -7.58 4.31
CA ALA A 93 -12.71 -8.09 5.01
C ALA A 93 -12.58 -7.88 6.54
N PRO A 94 -13.66 -7.48 7.25
CA PRO A 94 -15.06 -7.50 6.84
C PRO A 94 -15.55 -6.26 6.08
N VAL A 95 -14.65 -5.38 5.65
CA VAL A 95 -15.00 -4.23 4.82
C VAL A 95 -15.43 -4.72 3.43
N THR A 96 -16.55 -4.21 2.94
CA THR A 96 -17.17 -4.57 1.67
C THR A 96 -17.13 -3.39 0.69
N ARG A 97 -17.62 -3.59 -0.53
CA ARG A 97 -17.72 -2.51 -1.54
C ARG A 97 -18.57 -1.35 -1.05
N GLU A 98 -19.68 -1.66 -0.38
CA GLU A 98 -20.66 -0.71 0.12
C GLU A 98 -20.07 0.21 1.20
N ASP A 99 -19.08 -0.28 1.95
CA ASP A 99 -18.38 0.52 2.95
C ASP A 99 -17.55 1.66 2.33
N PHE A 100 -17.18 1.57 1.07
CA PHE A 100 -16.46 2.63 0.35
C PHE A 100 -17.39 3.64 -0.29
N ALA A 101 -18.62 3.25 -0.64
CA ALA A 101 -19.55 4.09 -1.38
C ALA A 101 -19.84 5.41 -0.65
N GLY A 102 -19.71 6.54 -1.37
CA GLY A 102 -19.95 7.89 -0.86
C GLY A 102 -18.93 8.41 0.16
N ARG A 103 -17.89 7.66 0.47
CA ARG A 103 -16.86 8.01 1.46
C ARG A 103 -15.68 8.69 0.83
N VAL A 104 -14.98 9.53 1.62
CA VAL A 104 -13.66 10.05 1.31
C VAL A 104 -12.64 9.05 1.87
N VAL A 105 -11.86 8.45 0.98
CA VAL A 105 -10.99 7.31 1.30
C VAL A 105 -9.52 7.68 1.13
N PHE A 106 -8.67 7.20 2.05
CA PHE A 106 -7.22 7.29 1.96
C PHE A 106 -6.61 5.91 1.70
N GLU A 107 -5.70 5.84 0.75
CA GLU A 107 -4.87 4.67 0.49
C GLU A 107 -3.40 4.97 0.77
N GLY A 108 -2.80 4.21 1.69
CA GLY A 108 -1.38 4.29 2.00
C GLY A 108 -0.59 3.21 1.27
N GLY A 109 0.24 3.61 0.27
CA GLY A 109 1.04 2.72 -0.55
C GLY A 109 0.24 2.13 -1.71
N CYS A 110 -0.02 2.93 -2.75
CA CYS A 110 -0.91 2.51 -3.83
C CYS A 110 -0.22 1.67 -4.93
N GLY A 111 1.11 1.60 -4.95
CA GLY A 111 1.84 0.92 -6.00
C GLY A 111 1.40 1.36 -7.40
N LYS A 112 0.95 0.43 -8.23
CA LYS A 112 0.42 0.71 -9.57
C LYS A 112 -1.05 1.18 -9.60
N GLY A 113 -1.70 1.41 -8.44
CA GLY A 113 -3.06 1.93 -8.34
C GLY A 113 -4.18 0.90 -8.48
N ARG A 114 -3.91 -0.39 -8.26
CA ARG A 114 -4.92 -1.44 -8.41
C ARG A 114 -6.09 -1.31 -7.43
N HIS A 115 -5.81 -0.95 -6.19
CA HIS A 115 -6.86 -0.75 -5.18
C HIS A 115 -7.51 0.63 -5.32
N THR A 116 -6.73 1.65 -5.73
CA THR A 116 -7.25 2.98 -6.09
C THR A 116 -8.36 2.87 -7.14
N ASP A 117 -8.10 2.12 -8.23
CA ASP A 117 -9.06 1.88 -9.31
C ASP A 117 -10.32 1.17 -8.80
N LEU A 118 -10.16 0.12 -8.01
CA LEU A 118 -11.28 -0.62 -7.43
C LEU A 118 -12.16 0.25 -6.54
N VAL A 119 -11.56 0.96 -5.58
CA VAL A 119 -12.27 1.79 -4.60
C VAL A 119 -12.97 2.97 -5.27
N ALA A 120 -12.35 3.58 -6.28
CA ALA A 120 -13.00 4.61 -7.07
C ALA A 120 -14.25 4.07 -7.79
N ARG A 121 -14.16 2.86 -8.37
CA ARG A 121 -15.30 2.18 -9.03
C ARG A 121 -16.35 1.63 -8.05
N PHE A 122 -16.00 1.37 -6.80
CA PHE A 122 -16.98 1.04 -5.74
C PHE A 122 -17.83 2.25 -5.32
N GLY A 123 -17.61 3.41 -5.91
CA GLY A 123 -18.40 4.60 -5.69
C GLY A 123 -17.91 5.44 -4.51
N ALA A 124 -16.64 5.35 -4.12
CA ALA A 124 -16.06 6.32 -3.20
C ALA A 124 -16.32 7.76 -3.70
N LYS A 125 -16.60 8.68 -2.79
CA LYS A 125 -16.75 10.10 -3.14
C LYS A 125 -15.46 10.61 -3.74
N ASP A 126 -14.35 10.36 -3.07
CA ASP A 126 -12.99 10.58 -3.54
C ASP A 126 -12.05 9.56 -2.88
N ILE A 127 -11.04 9.12 -3.60
CA ILE A 127 -9.91 8.38 -3.04
C ILE A 127 -8.61 9.14 -3.28
N VAL A 128 -7.84 9.36 -2.21
CA VAL A 128 -6.50 9.93 -2.25
C VAL A 128 -5.50 8.83 -1.93
N SER A 129 -4.65 8.52 -2.90
CA SER A 129 -3.69 7.42 -2.83
C SER A 129 -2.26 7.97 -2.82
N VAL A 130 -1.49 7.57 -1.82
CA VAL A 130 -0.12 8.06 -1.62
C VAL A 130 0.87 6.91 -1.80
N ASP A 131 1.93 7.15 -2.58
CA ASP A 131 3.07 6.23 -2.70
C ASP A 131 4.39 7.00 -2.71
N LEU A 132 5.46 6.41 -2.19
CA LEU A 132 6.78 7.07 -2.13
C LEU A 132 7.57 6.90 -3.42
N GLY A 133 7.27 5.83 -4.19
CA GLY A 133 8.00 5.47 -5.39
C GLY A 133 7.49 6.12 -6.68
N GLU A 134 8.27 5.97 -7.75
CA GLU A 134 7.87 6.34 -9.11
C GLU A 134 6.64 5.53 -9.60
N SER A 135 6.26 4.46 -8.89
CA SER A 135 4.98 3.74 -9.02
C SER A 135 3.75 4.65 -8.97
N ALA A 136 3.81 5.78 -8.24
CA ALA A 136 2.75 6.78 -8.22
C ALA A 136 2.41 7.31 -9.62
N PHE A 137 3.38 7.40 -10.54
CA PHE A 137 3.10 7.81 -11.92
C PHE A 137 2.37 6.72 -12.70
N VAL A 138 2.67 5.44 -12.43
CA VAL A 138 1.93 4.31 -13.01
C VAL A 138 0.51 4.30 -12.48
N ALA A 139 0.32 4.47 -11.17
CA ALA A 139 -0.99 4.58 -10.55
C ALA A 139 -1.83 5.70 -11.16
N PHE A 140 -1.22 6.89 -11.37
CA PHE A 140 -1.89 7.99 -12.04
C PHE A 140 -2.32 7.62 -13.47
N GLN A 141 -1.46 7.00 -14.26
CA GLN A 141 -1.83 6.60 -15.63
C GLN A 141 -2.98 5.59 -15.63
N ASN A 142 -2.97 4.63 -14.70
CA ASN A 142 -4.01 3.62 -14.59
C ASN A 142 -5.35 4.19 -14.13
N THR A 143 -5.36 5.29 -13.36
CA THR A 143 -6.57 5.81 -12.69
C THR A 143 -7.01 7.20 -13.16
N ARG A 144 -6.23 7.89 -14.02
CA ARG A 144 -6.52 9.27 -14.44
C ARG A 144 -7.88 9.45 -15.14
N HIS A 145 -8.44 8.38 -15.68
CA HIS A 145 -9.76 8.40 -16.31
C HIS A 145 -10.91 8.44 -15.30
N LEU A 146 -10.65 8.13 -14.03
CA LEU A 146 -11.63 8.14 -12.94
C LEU A 146 -11.66 9.53 -12.28
N PRO A 147 -12.82 10.22 -12.25
CA PRO A 147 -12.89 11.61 -11.78
C PRO A 147 -12.63 11.75 -10.28
N ASN A 148 -12.84 10.70 -9.51
CA ASN A 148 -12.73 10.62 -8.05
C ASN A 148 -11.43 9.97 -7.53
N ALA A 149 -10.45 9.70 -8.42
CA ALA A 149 -9.15 9.14 -8.05
C ALA A 149 -8.05 10.21 -8.09
N HIS A 150 -7.30 10.34 -6.99
CA HIS A 150 -6.24 11.32 -6.82
C HIS A 150 -4.96 10.65 -6.32
N VAL A 151 -3.89 10.69 -7.10
CA VAL A 151 -2.61 10.07 -6.75
C VAL A 151 -1.57 11.13 -6.39
N VAL A 152 -0.80 10.85 -5.35
CA VAL A 152 0.23 11.74 -4.78
C VAL A 152 1.52 10.95 -4.55
N LEU A 153 2.65 11.50 -4.92
CA LEU A 153 3.96 11.00 -4.49
C LEU A 153 4.30 11.63 -3.14
N GLY A 154 4.38 10.80 -2.09
CA GLY A 154 4.59 11.26 -0.72
C GLY A 154 5.05 10.16 0.22
N ASP A 155 5.59 10.54 1.39
CA ASP A 155 6.05 9.63 2.44
C ASP A 155 4.92 9.36 3.44
N LEU A 156 4.55 8.11 3.64
CA LEU A 156 3.52 7.69 4.60
C LEU A 156 3.86 8.01 6.05
N THR A 157 5.12 8.26 6.40
CA THR A 157 5.46 8.72 7.76
C THR A 157 5.12 10.19 8.00
N HIS A 158 4.84 10.93 6.93
CA HIS A 158 4.38 12.32 6.94
C HIS A 158 3.34 12.50 5.82
N PRO A 159 2.16 11.89 5.96
CA PRO A 159 1.16 11.88 4.89
C PRO A 159 0.82 13.32 4.48
N PRO A 160 0.93 13.65 3.18
CA PRO A 160 0.74 15.03 2.72
C PRO A 160 -0.75 15.35 2.52
N VAL A 161 -1.57 15.02 3.51
CA VAL A 161 -3.04 15.15 3.44
C VAL A 161 -3.60 15.67 4.77
N ALA A 162 -4.76 16.30 4.71
CA ALA A 162 -5.52 16.73 5.89
C ALA A 162 -6.22 15.52 6.57
N PRO A 163 -6.54 15.59 7.88
CA PRO A 163 -7.18 14.51 8.63
C PRO A 163 -8.70 14.50 8.42
N VAL A 164 -9.17 14.22 7.21
CA VAL A 164 -10.58 14.34 6.79
C VAL A 164 -11.19 13.05 6.27
N PHE A 165 -10.46 11.93 6.30
CA PHE A 165 -10.88 10.70 5.66
C PHE A 165 -11.86 9.90 6.52
N ASP A 166 -12.90 9.36 5.88
CA ASP A 166 -13.92 8.50 6.49
C ASP A 166 -13.38 7.08 6.71
N LEU A 167 -12.52 6.63 5.79
CA LEU A 167 -11.88 5.34 5.81
C LEU A 167 -10.46 5.45 5.27
N ALA A 168 -9.51 4.84 5.97
CA ALA A 168 -8.16 4.68 5.45
C ALA A 168 -7.76 3.21 5.41
N PHE A 169 -7.04 2.81 4.38
CA PHE A 169 -6.46 1.48 4.30
C PHE A 169 -5.00 1.49 3.83
N SER A 170 -4.28 0.45 4.22
CA SER A 170 -2.92 0.17 3.74
C SER A 170 -2.75 -1.34 3.60
N VAL A 171 -2.58 -1.81 2.37
CA VAL A 171 -2.54 -3.23 2.03
C VAL A 171 -1.20 -3.57 1.40
N GLY A 172 -0.42 -4.42 2.07
CA GLY A 172 0.87 -4.88 1.54
C GLY A 172 2.01 -3.87 1.66
N VAL A 173 1.94 -2.91 2.60
CA VAL A 173 2.89 -1.78 2.67
C VAL A 173 3.58 -1.66 4.02
N LEU A 174 2.82 -1.64 5.11
CA LEU A 174 3.36 -1.30 6.43
C LEU A 174 4.51 -2.21 6.88
N HIS A 175 4.42 -3.49 6.56
CA HIS A 175 5.47 -4.47 6.87
C HIS A 175 6.75 -4.30 6.02
N HIS A 176 6.74 -3.44 5.01
CA HIS A 176 7.92 -3.04 4.23
C HIS A 176 8.51 -1.70 4.70
N MET A 177 7.91 -1.07 5.69
CA MET A 177 8.47 0.14 6.31
C MET A 177 9.52 -0.24 7.35
N PRO A 178 10.57 0.58 7.55
CA PRO A 178 11.57 0.33 8.61
C PRO A 178 10.94 0.19 10.01
N LEU A 179 9.87 0.94 10.27
CA LEU A 179 9.09 0.89 11.50
C LEU A 179 7.60 0.80 11.15
N PRO A 180 7.04 -0.42 11.08
CA PRO A 180 5.64 -0.64 10.71
C PRO A 180 4.63 0.11 11.58
N GLU A 181 4.85 0.17 12.90
CA GLU A 181 4.00 0.90 13.85
C GLU A 181 3.92 2.39 13.52
N VAL A 182 5.06 3.02 13.17
CA VAL A 182 5.09 4.44 12.77
C VAL A 182 4.22 4.66 11.55
N GLY A 183 4.31 3.79 10.56
CA GLY A 183 3.46 3.82 9.38
C GLY A 183 1.97 3.65 9.70
N ALA A 184 1.63 2.70 10.56
CA ALA A 184 0.27 2.45 10.99
C ALA A 184 -0.34 3.68 11.70
N ARG A 185 0.39 4.29 12.64
CA ARG A 185 -0.05 5.50 13.33
C ARG A 185 -0.15 6.70 12.40
N SER A 186 0.74 6.83 11.43
CA SER A 186 0.69 7.90 10.43
C SER A 186 -0.54 7.78 9.53
N VAL A 187 -0.86 6.58 9.06
CA VAL A 187 -2.10 6.32 8.30
C VAL A 187 -3.34 6.55 9.17
N ALA A 188 -3.29 6.22 10.46
CA ALA A 188 -4.39 6.51 11.39
C ALA A 188 -4.60 8.01 11.59
N SER A 189 -3.53 8.81 11.56
CA SER A 189 -3.60 10.26 11.83
C SER A 189 -4.36 11.07 10.76
N VAL A 190 -4.59 10.50 9.58
CA VAL A 190 -5.37 11.17 8.52
C VAL A 190 -6.88 10.88 8.59
N VAL A 191 -7.28 9.94 9.45
CA VAL A 191 -8.67 9.55 9.62
C VAL A 191 -9.36 10.45 10.63
N ARG A 192 -10.55 10.95 10.30
CA ARG A 192 -11.36 11.74 11.21
C ARG A 192 -11.92 10.90 12.36
N ALA A 193 -12.32 11.53 13.44
CA ALA A 193 -13.03 10.86 14.53
C ALA A 193 -14.30 10.15 13.99
N GLY A 194 -14.51 8.91 14.41
CA GLY A 194 -15.57 8.03 13.93
C GLY A 194 -15.24 7.32 12.60
N GLY A 195 -14.10 7.61 11.97
CA GLY A 195 -13.67 6.95 10.74
C GLY A 195 -13.03 5.57 11.01
N ARG A 196 -12.86 4.79 9.97
CA ARG A 196 -12.39 3.40 10.03
C ARG A 196 -11.00 3.23 9.45
N LEU A 197 -10.25 2.27 10.01
CA LEU A 197 -8.94 1.83 9.54
C LEU A 197 -8.99 0.37 9.08
N VAL A 198 -8.24 0.06 8.01
CA VAL A 198 -8.02 -1.31 7.56
C VAL A 198 -6.56 -1.49 7.16
N TYR A 199 -5.85 -2.45 7.77
CA TYR A 199 -4.49 -2.82 7.38
C TYR A 199 -4.42 -4.30 7.04
N TRP A 200 -3.59 -4.62 6.06
CA TRP A 200 -3.20 -5.99 5.76
C TRP A 200 -1.68 -6.09 5.79
N VAL A 201 -1.17 -6.97 6.65
CA VAL A 201 0.27 -7.16 6.90
C VAL A 201 0.65 -8.62 6.96
N TYR A 202 1.91 -8.95 6.68
CA TYR A 202 2.45 -10.30 6.81
C TYR A 202 2.45 -10.76 8.26
N GLY A 203 1.94 -11.98 8.50
CA GLY A 203 1.94 -12.64 9.80
C GLY A 203 3.25 -13.38 10.05
N GLN A 204 3.70 -13.43 11.31
CA GLN A 204 4.84 -14.25 11.73
C GLN A 204 4.42 -15.71 11.86
N GLU A 205 3.24 -15.93 12.43
CA GLU A 205 2.69 -17.26 12.68
C GLU A 205 2.56 -18.02 11.36
N ASN A 206 2.95 -19.29 11.37
CA ASN A 206 3.00 -20.17 10.21
C ASN A 206 4.01 -19.76 9.10
N ASN A 207 4.75 -18.66 9.29
CA ASN A 207 5.77 -18.17 8.35
C ASN A 207 7.20 -18.27 8.91
N GLU A 208 7.40 -19.01 10.00
CA GLU A 208 8.70 -19.15 10.67
C GLU A 208 9.79 -19.70 9.72
N TRP A 209 9.41 -20.55 8.76
CA TRP A 209 10.35 -21.04 7.76
C TRP A 209 10.83 -19.92 6.81
N ILE A 210 9.97 -18.96 6.49
CA ILE A 210 10.34 -17.80 5.66
C ILE A 210 11.33 -16.93 6.44
N THR A 211 11.01 -16.61 7.70
CA THR A 211 11.88 -15.79 8.55
C THR A 211 13.22 -16.46 8.84
N ARG A 212 13.23 -17.80 8.93
CA ARG A 212 14.43 -18.58 9.25
C ARG A 212 15.33 -18.85 8.04
N PHE A 213 14.76 -19.07 6.85
CA PHE A 213 15.51 -19.53 5.68
C PHE A 213 15.51 -18.53 4.52
N VAL A 214 14.37 -17.90 4.22
CA VAL A 214 14.23 -16.99 3.08
C VAL A 214 14.76 -15.59 3.41
N ASP A 215 14.36 -15.05 4.57
CA ASP A 215 14.70 -13.69 4.99
C ASP A 215 16.22 -13.43 5.09
N PRO A 216 17.05 -14.32 5.66
CA PRO A 216 18.50 -14.14 5.67
C PRO A 216 19.12 -14.09 4.26
N ILE A 217 18.63 -14.93 3.34
CA ILE A 217 19.07 -14.94 1.94
C ILE A 217 18.64 -13.64 1.25
N ARG A 218 17.40 -13.21 1.47
CA ARG A 218 16.87 -11.95 0.94
C ARG A 218 17.72 -10.78 1.38
N ARG A 219 17.92 -10.58 2.68
CA ARG A 219 18.67 -9.44 3.25
C ARG A 219 20.14 -9.43 2.83
N SER A 220 20.77 -10.61 2.75
CA SER A 220 22.21 -10.71 2.49
C SER A 220 22.56 -10.72 1.01
N ILE A 221 21.71 -11.29 0.16
CA ILE A 221 22.01 -11.62 -1.23
C ILE A 221 21.00 -11.01 -2.19
N THR A 222 19.74 -11.48 -2.18
CA THR A 222 18.83 -11.25 -3.31
C THR A 222 18.36 -9.80 -3.40
N SER A 223 18.20 -9.09 -2.28
CA SER A 223 17.87 -7.65 -2.29
C SER A 223 18.98 -6.77 -2.91
N LYS A 224 20.22 -7.29 -3.01
CA LYS A 224 21.36 -6.57 -3.59
C LYS A 224 21.64 -6.97 -5.04
N VAL A 225 21.01 -8.04 -5.52
CA VAL A 225 21.14 -8.50 -6.90
C VAL A 225 20.46 -7.50 -7.84
N PRO A 226 21.11 -7.19 -9.01
CA PRO A 226 20.44 -6.36 -10.01
C PRO A 226 19.09 -6.95 -10.43
N TYR A 227 18.10 -6.10 -10.56
CA TYR A 227 16.70 -6.47 -10.86
C TYR A 227 16.57 -7.51 -12.00
N ARG A 228 17.24 -7.28 -13.13
CA ARG A 228 17.17 -8.17 -14.31
C ARG A 228 17.66 -9.58 -14.02
N VAL A 229 18.73 -9.69 -13.22
CA VAL A 229 19.32 -10.99 -12.83
C VAL A 229 18.40 -11.70 -11.86
N LEU A 230 17.94 -11.01 -10.82
CA LEU A 230 17.06 -11.58 -9.82
C LEU A 230 15.76 -12.10 -10.46
N ARG A 231 15.20 -11.36 -11.39
CA ARG A 231 14.01 -11.78 -12.14
C ARG A 231 14.25 -13.09 -12.92
N THR A 232 15.37 -13.20 -13.62
CA THR A 232 15.68 -14.43 -14.35
C THR A 232 15.83 -15.62 -13.38
N LEU A 233 16.42 -15.38 -12.21
CA LEU A 233 16.57 -16.39 -11.18
C LEU A 233 15.23 -16.77 -10.51
N SER A 234 14.29 -15.84 -10.39
CA SER A 234 12.98 -16.10 -9.79
C SER A 234 12.02 -16.87 -10.71
N ALA A 235 12.24 -16.85 -12.01
CA ALA A 235 11.36 -17.49 -12.99
C ALA A 235 11.26 -19.01 -12.79
N ALA A 236 12.35 -19.69 -12.53
CA ALA A 236 12.35 -21.14 -12.34
C ALA A 236 11.59 -21.59 -11.06
N PRO A 237 11.85 -21.04 -9.85
CA PRO A 237 11.04 -21.36 -8.68
C PRO A 237 9.58 -20.95 -8.85
N ALA A 238 9.30 -19.82 -9.51
CA ALA A 238 7.92 -19.42 -9.82
C ALA A 238 7.17 -20.46 -10.68
N ALA A 239 7.83 -21.00 -11.71
CA ALA A 239 7.25 -22.03 -12.57
C ALA A 239 6.94 -23.32 -11.80
N VAL A 240 7.84 -23.73 -10.90
CA VAL A 240 7.65 -24.92 -10.06
C VAL A 240 6.46 -24.70 -9.10
N ILE A 241 6.41 -23.55 -8.43
CA ILE A 241 5.31 -23.22 -7.50
C ILE A 241 3.98 -23.11 -8.26
N TRP A 242 3.97 -22.46 -9.42
CA TRP A 242 2.77 -22.34 -10.25
C TRP A 242 2.23 -23.71 -10.68
N ALA A 243 3.11 -24.59 -11.16
CA ALA A 243 2.72 -25.95 -11.53
C ALA A 243 2.17 -26.74 -10.32
N ALA A 244 2.83 -26.63 -9.16
CA ALA A 244 2.34 -27.25 -7.93
C ALA A 244 0.96 -26.74 -7.52
N ILE A 245 0.74 -25.41 -7.60
CA ILE A 245 -0.57 -24.82 -7.32
C ILE A 245 -1.64 -25.35 -8.27
N LYS A 246 -1.37 -25.40 -9.55
CA LYS A 246 -2.32 -25.92 -10.56
C LYS A 246 -2.64 -27.39 -10.38
N LEU A 247 -1.68 -28.20 -9.97
CA LEU A 247 -1.85 -29.65 -9.83
C LEU A 247 -2.42 -30.07 -8.47
N LEU A 248 -1.97 -29.44 -7.38
CA LEU A 248 -2.23 -29.93 -6.02
C LEU A 248 -3.26 -29.09 -5.26
N TYR A 249 -3.37 -27.78 -5.53
CA TYR A 249 -4.18 -26.84 -4.75
C TYR A 249 -5.47 -26.42 -5.44
N ARG A 250 -5.99 -27.26 -6.31
CA ARG A 250 -7.28 -26.99 -6.97
C ARG A 250 -8.41 -26.96 -5.94
N PRO A 251 -9.16 -25.84 -5.84
CA PRO A 251 -10.33 -25.78 -4.97
C PRO A 251 -11.34 -26.86 -5.36
N ARG A 252 -11.94 -27.52 -4.36
CA ARG A 252 -13.05 -28.44 -4.59
C ARG A 252 -14.33 -27.67 -4.92
N ALA A 253 -15.33 -28.35 -5.43
CA ALA A 253 -16.61 -27.74 -5.79
C ALA A 253 -17.32 -27.05 -4.61
N ASP A 254 -17.07 -27.53 -3.39
CA ASP A 254 -17.56 -26.95 -2.13
C ASP A 254 -16.66 -25.82 -1.57
N GLY A 255 -15.63 -25.40 -2.33
CA GLY A 255 -14.66 -24.38 -1.92
C GLY A 255 -13.64 -24.86 -0.88
N THR A 256 -13.67 -26.13 -0.48
CA THR A 256 -12.71 -26.69 0.48
C THR A 256 -11.38 -27.02 -0.20
N VAL A 257 -10.30 -26.99 0.59
CA VAL A 257 -8.95 -27.38 0.18
C VAL A 257 -8.55 -28.63 0.97
N PRO A 258 -7.74 -29.53 0.40
CA PRO A 258 -7.23 -30.66 1.16
C PRO A 258 -6.50 -30.22 2.42
N ALA A 259 -6.98 -30.64 3.60
CA ALA A 259 -6.45 -30.21 4.90
C ALA A 259 -5.01 -30.67 5.18
N TYR A 260 -4.52 -31.65 4.41
CA TYR A 260 -3.15 -32.17 4.53
C TYR A 260 -2.11 -31.37 3.73
N LEU A 261 -2.56 -30.41 2.90
CA LEU A 261 -1.63 -29.57 2.15
C LEU A 261 -1.21 -28.34 2.96
N PRO A 262 0.09 -28.07 3.11
CA PRO A 262 0.56 -26.87 3.78
C PRO A 262 0.10 -25.62 3.02
N TYR A 263 -0.26 -24.58 3.74
CA TYR A 263 -0.77 -23.31 3.15
C TYR A 263 -1.96 -23.51 2.20
N GLY A 264 -2.81 -24.47 2.49
CA GLY A 264 -3.89 -24.89 1.60
C GLY A 264 -4.76 -23.75 1.13
N ARG A 265 -5.22 -22.88 2.06
CA ARG A 265 -6.05 -21.70 1.73
C ARG A 265 -5.29 -20.67 0.91
N TYR A 266 -4.04 -20.39 1.27
CA TYR A 266 -3.20 -19.41 0.58
C TYR A 266 -2.96 -19.81 -0.89
N PHE A 267 -2.40 -21.00 -1.13
CA PHE A 267 -2.13 -21.46 -2.49
C PHE A 267 -3.38 -21.72 -3.31
N SER A 268 -4.46 -22.15 -2.68
CA SER A 268 -5.73 -22.34 -3.38
C SER A 268 -6.34 -21.01 -3.86
N SER A 269 -6.18 -19.94 -3.10
CA SER A 269 -6.63 -18.61 -3.52
C SER A 269 -5.88 -18.09 -4.76
N MET A 270 -4.67 -18.61 -5.02
CA MET A 270 -3.86 -18.29 -6.20
C MET A 270 -4.11 -19.24 -7.38
N HIS A 271 -4.96 -20.25 -7.23
CA HIS A 271 -5.17 -21.23 -8.30
C HIS A 271 -5.66 -20.59 -9.61
N ALA A 272 -6.43 -19.49 -9.54
CA ALA A 272 -6.88 -18.76 -10.73
C ALA A 272 -5.78 -17.90 -11.37
N PHE A 273 -4.68 -17.61 -10.66
CA PHE A 273 -3.66 -16.69 -11.15
C PHE A 273 -2.91 -17.26 -12.36
N PRO A 274 -2.63 -16.41 -13.37
CA PRO A 274 -1.73 -16.77 -14.45
C PRO A 274 -0.27 -16.83 -13.93
N TYR A 275 0.63 -17.38 -14.77
CA TYR A 275 2.03 -17.55 -14.39
C TYR A 275 2.74 -16.23 -14.05
N ASP A 276 2.49 -15.19 -14.84
CA ASP A 276 3.11 -13.86 -14.67
C ASP A 276 2.78 -13.21 -13.32
N GLU A 277 1.56 -13.42 -12.80
CA GLU A 277 1.19 -12.94 -11.47
C GLU A 277 1.89 -13.73 -10.36
N LEU A 278 2.07 -15.04 -10.53
CA LEU A 278 2.82 -15.82 -9.56
C LEU A 278 4.33 -15.53 -9.62
N GLU A 279 4.88 -15.30 -10.83
CA GLU A 279 6.26 -14.83 -11.00
C GLU A 279 6.47 -13.53 -10.23
N LEU A 280 5.51 -12.59 -10.33
CA LEU A 280 5.50 -11.33 -9.58
C LEU A 280 5.53 -11.57 -8.07
N ILE A 281 4.65 -12.42 -7.53
CA ILE A 281 4.59 -12.72 -6.09
C ILE A 281 5.90 -13.36 -5.59
N VAL A 282 6.49 -14.28 -6.34
CA VAL A 282 7.77 -14.92 -5.98
C VAL A 282 8.91 -13.90 -6.05
N PHE A 283 8.91 -13.04 -7.06
CA PHE A 283 9.90 -11.99 -7.21
C PHE A 283 9.83 -10.98 -6.05
N ASP A 284 8.62 -10.53 -5.68
CA ASP A 284 8.36 -9.60 -4.58
C ASP A 284 8.94 -10.12 -3.24
N GLN A 285 8.80 -11.43 -2.98
CA GLN A 285 9.40 -12.06 -1.79
C GLN A 285 10.93 -12.00 -1.76
N LEU A 286 11.58 -11.80 -2.89
CA LEU A 286 13.06 -11.83 -3.02
C LEU A 286 13.69 -10.44 -3.19
N VAL A 287 12.93 -9.47 -3.70
CA VAL A 287 13.50 -8.17 -4.15
C VAL A 287 13.59 -7.14 -3.05
N THR A 288 12.66 -7.15 -2.09
CA THR A 288 12.56 -6.10 -1.08
C THR A 288 13.64 -6.22 -0.01
N PRO A 289 14.35 -5.13 0.34
CA PRO A 289 15.33 -5.14 1.42
C PRO A 289 14.69 -5.25 2.81
N VAL A 290 13.45 -4.80 2.97
CA VAL A 290 12.70 -4.78 4.22
C VAL A 290 11.40 -5.56 4.09
N ALA A 291 11.22 -6.58 4.93
CA ALA A 291 9.93 -7.18 5.18
C ALA A 291 9.89 -7.71 6.62
N HIS A 292 8.92 -7.23 7.38
CA HIS A 292 8.63 -7.68 8.73
C HIS A 292 7.50 -8.71 8.69
N TYR A 293 7.69 -9.78 9.43
CA TYR A 293 6.64 -10.76 9.71
C TYR A 293 6.20 -10.50 11.15
N LEU A 294 4.98 -10.03 11.32
CA LEU A 294 4.47 -9.44 12.55
C LEU A 294 3.61 -10.45 13.31
N SER A 295 3.88 -10.65 14.60
CA SER A 295 3.02 -11.45 15.44
C SER A 295 1.69 -10.74 15.71
N LYS A 296 0.65 -11.51 16.05
CA LYS A 296 -0.64 -10.95 16.44
C LYS A 296 -0.51 -9.89 17.53
N GLY A 297 0.30 -10.19 18.57
CA GLY A 297 0.50 -9.27 19.70
C GLY A 297 1.18 -7.96 19.31
N GLU A 298 2.17 -7.99 18.38
CA GLU A 298 2.79 -6.77 17.87
C GLU A 298 1.77 -5.92 17.13
N VAL A 299 0.95 -6.50 16.26
CA VAL A 299 -0.07 -5.77 15.51
C VAL A 299 -1.14 -5.21 16.45
N GLU A 300 -1.60 -5.95 17.44
CA GLU A 300 -2.55 -5.49 18.46
C GLU A 300 -1.99 -4.31 19.27
N SER A 301 -0.68 -4.33 19.56
CA SER A 301 -0.02 -3.26 20.34
C SER A 301 -0.10 -1.89 19.70
N TRP A 302 -0.23 -1.79 18.39
CA TRP A 302 -0.35 -0.52 17.66
C TRP A 302 -1.60 0.28 18.05
N PHE A 303 -2.60 -0.39 18.62
CA PHE A 303 -3.93 0.12 18.93
C PHE A 303 -4.24 0.16 20.43
N ASN A 304 -3.23 0.00 21.29
CA ASN A 304 -3.38 -0.07 22.76
C ASN A 304 -3.58 1.30 23.42
N ASP A 305 -4.21 2.26 22.76
CA ASP A 305 -4.53 3.55 23.37
C ASP A 305 -6.01 3.95 23.14
N ALA A 306 -6.45 4.96 23.88
CA ALA A 306 -7.83 5.43 23.86
C ALA A 306 -8.26 6.08 22.52
N ALA A 307 -7.33 6.26 21.59
CA ALA A 307 -7.66 6.80 20.26
C ALA A 307 -8.38 5.78 19.38
N PHE A 308 -8.38 4.50 19.75
CA PHE A 308 -8.97 3.43 18.97
C PHE A 308 -10.04 2.65 19.73
N ARG A 309 -11.04 2.16 19.01
CA ARG A 309 -12.05 1.22 19.49
C ARG A 309 -12.36 0.17 18.43
N GLU A 310 -13.09 -0.86 18.84
CA GLU A 310 -13.55 -1.93 17.94
C GLU A 310 -12.38 -2.54 17.16
N VAL A 311 -11.22 -2.66 17.82
CA VAL A 311 -10.02 -3.22 17.22
C VAL A 311 -10.21 -4.71 17.01
N SER A 312 -10.00 -5.18 15.78
CA SER A 312 -10.07 -6.59 15.43
C SER A 312 -8.86 -6.98 14.61
N VAL A 313 -8.13 -7.99 15.05
CA VAL A 313 -7.00 -8.58 14.31
C VAL A 313 -7.39 -10.01 13.92
N ARG A 314 -7.56 -10.23 12.61
CA ARG A 314 -8.04 -11.49 12.06
C ARG A 314 -6.96 -12.17 11.21
N TRP A 315 -6.82 -13.47 11.42
CA TRP A 315 -5.96 -14.31 10.61
C TRP A 315 -6.53 -14.47 9.18
N HIS A 316 -5.73 -14.21 8.18
CA HIS A 316 -6.13 -14.30 6.78
C HIS A 316 -5.22 -15.26 6.02
N ASN A 317 -5.83 -16.22 5.33
CA ASN A 317 -5.19 -17.19 4.43
C ASN A 317 -3.94 -17.89 5.02
N GLU A 318 -3.93 -18.13 6.33
CA GLU A 318 -2.85 -18.84 7.04
C GLU A 318 -1.47 -18.15 6.96
N MET A 319 -1.40 -16.87 6.53
CA MET A 319 -0.12 -16.19 6.30
C MET A 319 -0.07 -14.73 6.72
N SER A 320 -1.20 -14.13 7.09
CA SER A 320 -1.25 -12.67 7.23
C SER A 320 -2.33 -12.23 8.22
N TRP A 321 -2.24 -10.96 8.64
CA TRP A 321 -3.21 -10.32 9.50
C TRP A 321 -3.99 -9.26 8.76
N THR A 322 -5.31 -9.30 8.88
CA THR A 322 -6.19 -8.17 8.57
C THR A 322 -6.56 -7.49 9.87
N VAL A 323 -6.34 -6.20 9.94
CA VAL A 323 -6.63 -5.37 11.10
C VAL A 323 -7.71 -4.37 10.73
N THR A 324 -8.72 -4.23 11.59
CA THR A 324 -9.70 -3.15 11.49
C THR A 324 -9.81 -2.44 12.82
N ALA A 325 -9.99 -1.13 12.79
CA ALA A 325 -10.22 -0.32 13.98
C ALA A 325 -11.10 0.89 13.62
N THR A 326 -11.75 1.45 14.64
CA THR A 326 -12.45 2.74 14.55
C THR A 326 -11.65 3.80 15.29
N VAL A 327 -11.37 4.94 14.65
CA VAL A 327 -10.67 6.08 15.27
C VAL A 327 -11.66 6.86 16.14
N GLN A 328 -11.38 7.01 17.43
CA GLN A 328 -12.25 7.78 18.36
C GLN A 328 -11.88 9.25 18.44
N ALA A 329 -10.58 9.54 18.42
CA ALA A 329 -10.03 10.89 18.54
C ALA A 329 -8.92 11.08 17.50
N VAL A 330 -8.61 12.31 17.18
CA VAL A 330 -7.50 12.63 16.27
C VAL A 330 -6.22 11.97 16.78
N VAL A 331 -5.68 11.06 16.00
CA VAL A 331 -4.41 10.39 16.27
C VAL A 331 -3.29 11.39 15.96
N ALA A 332 -2.48 11.73 16.93
CA ALA A 332 -1.30 12.53 16.67
C ALA A 332 -0.35 11.78 15.72
N PRO A 333 0.19 12.43 14.67
CA PRO A 333 1.24 11.82 13.88
C PRO A 333 2.43 11.47 14.79
N PRO A 334 3.13 10.37 14.52
CA PRO A 334 4.28 10.00 15.33
C PRO A 334 5.33 11.12 15.32
N ALA A 335 6.00 11.29 16.46
CA ALA A 335 7.09 12.25 16.54
C ALA A 335 8.16 11.92 15.48
N PRO A 336 8.78 12.93 14.84
CA PRO A 336 9.83 12.68 13.87
C PRO A 336 10.94 11.88 14.54
N LEU A 337 11.29 10.74 13.93
CA LEU A 337 12.41 9.93 14.38
C LEU A 337 13.67 10.77 14.34
N ARG A 338 14.26 11.05 15.51
CA ARG A 338 15.63 11.54 15.58
C ARG A 338 16.50 10.33 15.20
N LEU A 339 17.00 10.31 13.96
CA LEU A 339 18.07 9.41 13.59
C LEU A 339 19.24 9.75 14.54
N VAL A 340 19.51 8.83 15.47
CA VAL A 340 20.75 8.89 16.23
C VAL A 340 21.84 8.55 15.21
N GLY A 341 22.66 9.58 14.89
CA GLY A 341 23.77 9.52 13.95
C GLY A 341 24.89 8.58 14.41
#